data_844fc49c3397c5494f6a576e0f62952e
#
_entry.id   844fc49c3397c5494f6a576e0f62952e
#
_cell.length_a   1.000
_cell.length_b   1.000
_cell.length_c   1.000
_cell.angle_alpha   90.00
_cell.angle_beta   90.00
_cell.angle_gamma   90.00
#
_symmetry.space_group_name_H-M   'P 1'
#
loop_
_entity.id
_entity.type
_entity.pdbx_description
1 polymer ?
#
loop_
_entity_poly.entity_id
_entity_poly.type
_entity_poly.pdbx_seq_one_letter_code
_entity_poly.pdbx_strand_id
1 'polypeptide(L)'
;LACGNAPARKRKAREKEGEDEKKEGETTMAIMVYNTMTRKKEEFIPREPGKAGIYFCGITPYDFAHIGNARPPVVWDVIRRFLRARGYQVFMVQNITDVDDKIIRRAQQEGRPPLELAADYARIYMEDLAALGVEEADVHPKVSEHIPEIIQMVAGLLEKGHAYTVDGDVYFAVESFPDYGKLSGRSLDEMLAGARVEVDERKKHPMDFALWKAAKPGEPAWESPWGQGRPGWHIECSAMSLKYLGPGFDFHGGGTDLIFPHHENELAQSEAYTGSKPSVRYWLHSGFITTGGDKMSKSLGNIITIRELFKDFPPQVVRFWLLGTHYR
;
A
#
# COMPACT_ATOMS: atom_id res chain seq x y z
N LEU A 1 -10.81 12.91 81.39
CA LEU A 1 -10.11 11.74 80.85
C LEU A 1 -10.05 11.89 79.36
N ALA A 2 -8.85 12.16 78.84
CA ALA A 2 -8.55 12.45 77.45
C ALA A 2 -8.39 11.15 76.60
N CYS A 3 -8.99 11.11 75.44
CA CYS A 3 -8.65 10.14 74.41
C CYS A 3 -8.10 10.93 73.19
N GLY A 4 -6.81 10.69 72.92
CA GLY A 4 -6.08 11.40 71.88
C GLY A 4 -6.41 11.01 70.44
N ASN A 5 -6.51 12.00 69.59
CA ASN A 5 -6.59 11.87 68.13
C ASN A 5 -5.19 11.63 67.58
N ALA A 6 -4.96 10.50 66.95
CA ALA A 6 -3.78 10.25 66.10
C ALA A 6 -3.98 10.83 64.71
N PRO A 7 -2.94 11.37 64.06
CA PRO A 7 -3.11 12.27 62.91
C PRO A 7 -3.32 11.55 61.58
N ALA A 8 -4.33 12.02 60.85
CA ALA A 8 -4.74 11.57 59.50
C ALA A 8 -3.69 11.72 58.37
N ARG A 9 -2.47 12.18 58.71
CA ARG A 9 -1.39 12.46 57.69
C ARG A 9 -0.62 11.22 57.22
N LYS A 10 -0.63 10.12 57.94
CA LYS A 10 0.12 8.90 57.56
C LYS A 10 -0.64 7.94 56.60
N ARG A 11 -1.95 8.11 56.46
CA ARG A 11 -2.75 7.24 55.57
C ARG A 11 -2.69 7.68 54.11
N LYS A 12 -2.62 9.02 53.83
CA LYS A 12 -2.51 9.57 52.45
C LYS A 12 -1.15 9.37 51.77
N ALA A 13 -0.07 9.20 52.53
CA ALA A 13 1.25 8.93 51.95
C ALA A 13 1.39 7.47 51.49
N ARG A 14 0.78 6.50 52.21
CA ARG A 14 0.82 5.09 51.82
C ARG A 14 -0.08 4.72 50.64
N GLU A 15 -1.16 5.47 50.39
CA GLU A 15 -2.04 5.26 49.22
C GLU A 15 -1.39 5.82 47.91
N LYS A 16 -0.54 6.86 48.00
CA LYS A 16 0.19 7.37 46.83
C LYS A 16 1.39 6.51 46.45
N GLU A 17 2.09 5.92 47.41
CA GLU A 17 3.22 5.01 47.13
C GLU A 17 2.74 3.68 46.50
N GLY A 18 1.49 3.24 46.77
CA GLY A 18 0.90 2.04 46.21
C GLY A 18 0.32 2.22 44.78
N GLU A 19 0.07 3.45 44.32
CA GLU A 19 -0.38 3.74 42.97
C GLU A 19 0.78 3.95 41.98
N ASP A 20 1.94 4.42 42.44
CA ASP A 20 3.14 4.56 41.61
C ASP A 20 3.88 3.23 41.40
N GLU A 21 3.83 2.30 42.37
CA GLU A 21 4.43 0.95 42.23
C GLU A 21 3.62 -0.02 41.32
N LYS A 22 2.38 0.30 40.95
CA LYS A 22 1.58 -0.51 40.00
C LYS A 22 1.79 -0.19 38.53
N LYS A 23 2.60 0.81 38.19
CA LYS A 23 2.93 1.19 36.81
C LYS A 23 4.27 0.66 36.31
N GLU A 24 5.08 0.03 37.15
CA GLU A 24 6.39 -0.54 36.79
C GLU A 24 6.34 -2.07 36.64
N GLY A 25 5.46 -2.63 35.81
CA GLY A 25 5.39 -4.09 35.72
C GLY A 25 4.75 -4.71 34.50
N GLU A 26 4.15 -3.95 33.62
CA GLU A 26 3.77 -4.48 32.31
C GLU A 26 4.94 -4.32 31.34
N THR A 27 5.80 -5.34 31.30
CA THR A 27 6.72 -5.52 30.19
C THR A 27 5.87 -5.76 28.94
N THR A 28 5.45 -4.68 28.28
CA THR A 28 4.75 -4.76 27.00
C THR A 28 5.71 -5.45 26.03
N MET A 29 5.43 -6.72 25.70
CA MET A 29 6.25 -7.45 24.73
C MET A 29 6.37 -6.62 23.45
N ALA A 30 7.59 -6.43 22.98
CA ALA A 30 7.88 -5.72 21.74
C ALA A 30 7.10 -6.34 20.58
N ILE A 31 6.55 -5.49 19.72
CA ILE A 31 5.90 -5.94 18.49
C ILE A 31 7.00 -6.21 17.46
N MET A 32 7.11 -7.47 17.03
CA MET A 32 8.09 -7.88 16.03
C MET A 32 7.42 -8.00 14.67
N VAL A 33 7.94 -7.31 13.66
CA VAL A 33 7.47 -7.35 12.28
C VAL A 33 8.56 -7.85 11.34
N TYR A 34 8.20 -8.63 10.32
CA TYR A 34 9.16 -8.99 9.29
C TYR A 34 9.18 -7.90 8.22
N ASN A 35 10.30 -7.20 8.12
CA ASN A 35 10.50 -6.14 7.16
C ASN A 35 11.11 -6.69 5.87
N THR A 36 10.41 -6.54 4.74
CA THR A 36 10.91 -6.99 3.43
C THR A 36 12.20 -6.28 3.03
N MET A 37 12.37 -5.02 3.42
CA MET A 37 13.58 -4.24 3.13
C MET A 37 14.83 -4.87 3.72
N THR A 38 14.78 -5.26 4.98
CA THR A 38 15.93 -5.83 5.70
C THR A 38 15.94 -7.35 5.67
N ARG A 39 14.81 -7.99 5.28
CA ARG A 39 14.59 -9.45 5.27
C ARG A 39 14.74 -10.09 6.64
N LYS A 40 14.46 -9.32 7.71
CA LYS A 40 14.59 -9.75 9.10
C LYS A 40 13.32 -9.40 9.88
N LYS A 41 13.15 -10.09 11.01
CA LYS A 41 12.20 -9.65 12.05
C LYS A 41 12.86 -8.54 12.84
N GLU A 42 12.17 -7.42 12.95
CA GLU A 42 12.60 -6.22 13.62
C GLU A 42 11.52 -5.76 14.60
N GLU A 43 11.93 -5.06 15.64
CA GLU A 43 11.01 -4.40 16.54
C GLU A 43 10.32 -3.24 15.85
N PHE A 44 9.00 -3.16 15.99
CA PHE A 44 8.24 -2.01 15.52
C PHE A 44 8.46 -0.81 16.43
N ILE A 45 9.16 0.19 15.93
CA ILE A 45 9.35 1.49 16.55
C ILE A 45 8.59 2.52 15.71
N PRO A 46 7.47 3.08 16.20
CA PRO A 46 6.67 4.01 15.42
C PRO A 46 7.42 5.33 15.17
N ARG A 47 7.09 6.01 14.06
CA ARG A 47 7.58 7.36 13.78
C ARG A 47 7.16 8.35 14.87
N GLU A 48 5.91 8.24 15.32
CA GLU A 48 5.35 9.04 16.40
C GLU A 48 4.90 8.12 17.52
N PRO A 49 5.32 8.35 18.79
CA PRO A 49 4.93 7.49 19.92
C PRO A 49 3.41 7.31 20.00
N GLY A 50 2.97 6.06 20.14
CA GLY A 50 1.55 5.70 20.26
C GLY A 50 0.73 5.79 18.97
N LYS A 51 1.35 6.12 17.82
CA LYS A 51 0.67 6.18 16.52
C LYS A 51 1.28 5.18 15.55
N ALA A 52 0.50 4.77 14.54
CA ALA A 52 0.97 3.95 13.43
C ALA A 52 0.29 4.38 12.13
N GLY A 53 1.09 4.85 11.17
CA GLY A 53 0.65 5.22 9.83
C GLY A 53 0.83 4.06 8.85
N ILE A 54 -0.24 3.67 8.17
CA ILE A 54 -0.25 2.56 7.22
C ILE A 54 -0.70 3.05 5.85
N TYR A 55 0.10 2.80 4.82
CA TYR A 55 -0.34 2.83 3.43
C TYR A 55 -0.43 1.42 2.89
N PHE A 56 -1.57 1.07 2.34
CA PHE A 56 -1.82 -0.23 1.76
C PHE A 56 -2.28 -0.07 0.31
N CYS A 57 -1.54 -0.68 -0.64
CA CYS A 57 -1.92 -0.63 -2.04
C CYS A 57 -3.25 -1.36 -2.26
N GLY A 58 -4.22 -0.59 -2.76
CA GLY A 58 -5.57 -1.06 -3.02
C GLY A 58 -5.73 -1.77 -4.37
N ILE A 59 -6.96 -1.85 -4.83
CA ILE A 59 -7.31 -2.56 -6.06
C ILE A 59 -7.30 -1.64 -7.28
N THR A 60 -7.01 -2.24 -8.46
CA THR A 60 -7.40 -1.71 -9.77
C THR A 60 -8.74 -2.34 -10.16
N PRO A 61 -9.87 -1.61 -10.02
CA PRO A 61 -11.21 -2.18 -10.14
C PRO A 61 -11.69 -2.22 -11.60
N TYR A 62 -11.34 -3.26 -12.34
CA TYR A 62 -11.73 -3.44 -13.74
C TYR A 62 -12.62 -4.67 -13.96
N ASP A 63 -12.83 -5.48 -12.93
CA ASP A 63 -13.63 -6.71 -12.95
C ASP A 63 -13.91 -7.18 -11.52
N PHE A 64 -14.75 -8.19 -11.34
CA PHE A 64 -14.95 -8.84 -10.04
C PHE A 64 -13.61 -9.28 -9.42
N ALA A 65 -13.44 -8.96 -8.15
CA ALA A 65 -12.24 -9.35 -7.41
C ALA A 65 -12.20 -10.87 -7.19
N HIS A 66 -11.03 -11.45 -7.41
CA HIS A 66 -10.78 -12.85 -7.07
C HIS A 66 -10.28 -13.00 -5.64
N ILE A 67 -10.35 -14.21 -5.11
CA ILE A 67 -9.99 -14.48 -3.71
C ILE A 67 -8.55 -14.08 -3.37
N GLY A 68 -7.63 -14.08 -4.34
CA GLY A 68 -6.27 -13.57 -4.16
C GLY A 68 -6.23 -12.07 -3.85
N ASN A 69 -7.21 -11.28 -4.33
CA ASN A 69 -7.33 -9.86 -4.00
C ASN A 69 -7.90 -9.63 -2.59
N ALA A 70 -8.57 -10.63 -2.00
CA ALA A 70 -9.12 -10.53 -0.65
C ALA A 70 -8.09 -10.78 0.45
N ARG A 71 -7.08 -11.63 0.19
CA ARG A 71 -6.11 -12.00 1.22
C ARG A 71 -5.32 -10.82 1.80
N PRO A 72 -4.69 -9.96 0.99
CA PRO A 72 -3.95 -8.82 1.54
C PRO A 72 -4.80 -7.92 2.45
N PRO A 73 -5.99 -7.42 2.07
CA PRO A 73 -6.80 -6.58 2.95
C PRO A 73 -7.27 -7.30 4.22
N VAL A 74 -7.58 -8.62 4.15
CA VAL A 74 -7.91 -9.41 5.36
C VAL A 74 -6.73 -9.50 6.32
N VAL A 75 -5.51 -9.69 5.82
CA VAL A 75 -4.28 -9.69 6.62
C VAL A 75 -4.04 -8.32 7.25
N TRP A 76 -4.17 -7.25 6.46
CA TRP A 76 -3.97 -5.88 6.94
C TRP A 76 -5.03 -5.43 7.95
N ASP A 77 -6.27 -5.92 7.84
CA ASP A 77 -7.31 -5.72 8.84
C ASP A 77 -6.90 -6.33 10.20
N VAL A 78 -6.30 -7.53 10.20
CA VAL A 78 -5.79 -8.15 11.43
C VAL A 78 -4.61 -7.36 12.00
N ILE A 79 -3.66 -6.90 11.19
CA ILE A 79 -2.54 -6.07 11.62
C ILE A 79 -3.06 -4.78 12.26
N ARG A 80 -4.00 -4.09 11.61
CA ARG A 80 -4.63 -2.87 12.12
C ARG A 80 -5.30 -3.08 13.48
N ARG A 81 -6.13 -4.13 13.59
CA ARG A 81 -6.80 -4.48 14.85
C ARG A 81 -5.82 -4.84 15.95
N PHE A 82 -4.77 -5.59 15.62
CA PHE A 82 -3.72 -5.94 16.57
C PHE A 82 -2.98 -4.69 17.08
N LEU A 83 -2.57 -3.78 16.22
CA LEU A 83 -1.93 -2.52 16.63
C LEU A 83 -2.85 -1.69 17.54
N ARG A 84 -4.14 -1.59 17.20
CA ARG A 84 -5.14 -0.91 18.05
C ARG A 84 -5.29 -1.60 19.42
N ALA A 85 -5.35 -2.93 19.47
CA ALA A 85 -5.40 -3.69 20.70
C ALA A 85 -4.14 -3.53 21.58
N ARG A 86 -3.01 -3.18 20.94
CA ARG A 86 -1.75 -2.84 21.62
C ARG A 86 -1.64 -1.35 21.98
N GLY A 87 -2.73 -0.59 21.85
CA GLY A 87 -2.82 0.82 22.28
C GLY A 87 -2.37 1.84 21.25
N TYR A 88 -2.07 1.46 20.00
CA TYR A 88 -1.71 2.41 18.95
C TYR A 88 -2.94 3.07 18.33
N GLN A 89 -2.85 4.38 18.10
CA GLN A 89 -3.76 5.09 17.22
C GLN A 89 -3.33 4.83 15.77
N VAL A 90 -4.10 3.99 15.06
CA VAL A 90 -3.77 3.59 13.69
C VAL A 90 -4.53 4.47 12.71
N PHE A 91 -3.80 5.05 11.74
CA PHE A 91 -4.34 5.74 10.59
C PHE A 91 -3.96 4.98 9.31
N MET A 92 -4.95 4.46 8.60
CA MET A 92 -4.77 3.59 7.45
C MET A 92 -5.32 4.25 6.19
N VAL A 93 -4.50 4.29 5.15
CA VAL A 93 -4.83 4.77 3.81
C VAL A 93 -4.78 3.58 2.85
N GLN A 94 -5.86 3.36 2.10
CA GLN A 94 -5.93 2.35 1.05
C GLN A 94 -6.46 2.99 -0.24
N ASN A 95 -5.62 3.07 -1.27
CA ASN A 95 -6.01 3.72 -2.51
C ASN A 95 -6.94 2.86 -3.38
N ILE A 96 -7.58 3.53 -4.33
CA ILE A 96 -8.30 2.92 -5.45
C ILE A 96 -7.66 3.41 -6.74
N THR A 97 -7.04 2.51 -7.49
CA THR A 97 -6.46 2.81 -8.80
C THR A 97 -7.55 2.81 -9.86
N ASP A 98 -8.28 3.91 -9.95
CA ASP A 98 -9.41 4.09 -10.87
C ASP A 98 -9.02 4.56 -12.28
N VAL A 99 -7.72 4.72 -12.53
CA VAL A 99 -7.14 5.08 -13.85
C VAL A 99 -6.05 4.08 -14.19
N ASP A 100 -6.32 3.14 -15.10
CA ASP A 100 -5.36 2.10 -15.51
C ASP A 100 -5.71 1.54 -16.90
N ASP A 101 -4.70 1.01 -17.61
CA ASP A 101 -4.87 0.39 -18.92
C ASP A 101 -5.88 -0.76 -18.94
N LYS A 102 -6.02 -1.51 -17.82
CA LYS A 102 -6.98 -2.62 -17.70
C LYS A 102 -8.41 -2.11 -17.63
N ILE A 103 -8.61 -1.01 -16.89
CA ILE A 103 -9.92 -0.33 -16.79
C ILE A 103 -10.32 0.20 -18.15
N ILE A 104 -9.41 0.90 -18.85
CA ILE A 104 -9.67 1.47 -20.16
C ILE A 104 -10.06 0.40 -21.17
N ARG A 105 -9.30 -0.70 -21.24
CA ARG A 105 -9.61 -1.82 -22.14
C ARG A 105 -10.95 -2.48 -21.82
N ARG A 106 -11.26 -2.69 -20.54
CA ARG A 106 -12.52 -3.28 -20.11
C ARG A 106 -13.71 -2.37 -20.43
N ALA A 107 -13.57 -1.08 -20.18
CA ALA A 107 -14.58 -0.08 -20.49
C ALA A 107 -14.87 0.01 -22.01
N GLN A 108 -13.84 -0.06 -22.85
CA GLN A 108 -14.02 -0.15 -24.30
C GLN A 108 -14.78 -1.40 -24.74
N GLN A 109 -14.50 -2.55 -24.10
CA GLN A 109 -15.22 -3.81 -24.37
C GLN A 109 -16.71 -3.74 -23.99
N GLU A 110 -17.02 -3.01 -22.91
CA GLU A 110 -18.39 -2.86 -22.40
C GLU A 110 -19.11 -1.62 -22.98
N GLY A 111 -18.44 -0.78 -23.75
CA GLY A 111 -18.99 0.46 -24.29
C GLY A 111 -19.37 1.46 -23.20
N ARG A 112 -18.60 1.55 -22.11
CA ARG A 112 -18.87 2.38 -20.93
C ARG A 112 -17.72 3.39 -20.67
N PRO A 113 -17.99 4.50 -19.97
CA PRO A 113 -16.94 5.39 -19.50
C PRO A 113 -16.02 4.67 -18.49
N PRO A 114 -14.67 4.78 -18.61
CA PRO A 114 -13.74 4.07 -17.73
C PRO A 114 -13.89 4.36 -16.24
N LEU A 115 -14.11 5.62 -15.86
CA LEU A 115 -14.26 6.01 -14.45
C LEU A 115 -15.56 5.49 -13.81
N GLU A 116 -16.65 5.39 -14.60
CA GLU A 116 -17.91 4.80 -14.14
C GLU A 116 -17.76 3.29 -13.91
N LEU A 117 -17.11 2.59 -14.84
CA LEU A 117 -16.79 1.18 -14.70
C LEU A 117 -15.96 0.93 -13.45
N ALA A 118 -14.90 1.72 -13.25
CA ALA A 118 -14.04 1.62 -12.08
C ALA A 118 -14.80 1.86 -10.77
N ALA A 119 -15.70 2.86 -10.73
CA ALA A 119 -16.50 3.15 -9.55
C ALA A 119 -17.45 1.99 -9.19
N ASP A 120 -18.07 1.34 -10.18
CA ASP A 120 -18.93 0.19 -9.94
C ASP A 120 -18.17 -1.00 -9.38
N TYR A 121 -17.04 -1.39 -10.00
CA TYR A 121 -16.25 -2.52 -9.50
C TYR A 121 -15.56 -2.21 -8.18
N ALA A 122 -15.19 -0.95 -7.90
CA ALA A 122 -14.68 -0.54 -6.59
C ALA A 122 -15.75 -0.70 -5.51
N ARG A 123 -16.98 -0.26 -5.76
CA ARG A 123 -18.11 -0.44 -4.83
C ARG A 123 -18.37 -1.93 -4.55
N ILE A 124 -18.41 -2.76 -5.60
CA ILE A 124 -18.58 -4.21 -5.48
C ILE A 124 -17.47 -4.83 -4.61
N TYR A 125 -16.23 -4.41 -4.83
CA TYR A 125 -15.09 -4.89 -4.04
C TYR A 125 -15.20 -4.49 -2.56
N MET A 126 -15.60 -3.27 -2.27
CA MET A 126 -15.80 -2.81 -0.88
C MET A 126 -16.92 -3.59 -0.19
N GLU A 127 -18.02 -3.90 -0.89
CA GLU A 127 -19.09 -4.78 -0.38
C GLU A 127 -18.55 -6.18 -0.04
N ASP A 128 -17.72 -6.76 -0.92
CA ASP A 128 -17.12 -8.08 -0.72
C ASP A 128 -16.17 -8.08 0.49
N LEU A 129 -15.37 -7.03 0.67
CA LEU A 129 -14.50 -6.87 1.84
C LEU A 129 -15.30 -6.68 3.13
N ALA A 130 -16.37 -5.89 3.10
CA ALA A 130 -17.26 -5.72 4.25
C ALA A 130 -17.91 -7.05 4.66
N ALA A 131 -18.34 -7.88 3.70
CA ALA A 131 -18.85 -9.22 3.96
C ALA A 131 -17.80 -10.12 4.63
N LEU A 132 -16.52 -9.99 4.25
CA LEU A 132 -15.40 -10.66 4.91
C LEU A 132 -15.06 -10.08 6.29
N GLY A 133 -15.75 -9.04 6.75
CA GLY A 133 -15.52 -8.37 8.03
C GLY A 133 -14.24 -7.54 8.08
N VAL A 134 -13.75 -7.09 6.93
CA VAL A 134 -12.66 -6.13 6.82
C VAL A 134 -13.21 -4.74 7.15
N GLU A 135 -12.58 -4.03 8.07
CA GLU A 135 -12.92 -2.63 8.38
C GLU A 135 -12.42 -1.71 7.26
N GLU A 136 -13.25 -0.73 6.88
CA GLU A 136 -12.84 0.30 5.93
C GLU A 136 -11.59 1.05 6.43
N ALA A 137 -10.69 1.39 5.50
CA ALA A 137 -9.57 2.27 5.83
C ALA A 137 -10.09 3.67 6.22
N ASP A 138 -9.25 4.45 6.90
CA ASP A 138 -9.64 5.80 7.31
C ASP A 138 -9.79 6.73 6.09
N VAL A 139 -9.06 6.43 4.99
CA VAL A 139 -9.18 7.14 3.71
C VAL A 139 -9.02 6.15 2.54
N HIS A 140 -9.86 6.31 1.52
CA HIS A 140 -9.75 5.61 0.23
C HIS A 140 -9.51 6.63 -0.91
N PRO A 141 -8.27 7.14 -1.08
CA PRO A 141 -7.98 8.10 -2.14
C PRO A 141 -8.07 7.44 -3.52
N LYS A 142 -8.67 8.13 -4.48
CA LYS A 142 -8.71 7.72 -5.89
C LYS A 142 -7.65 8.48 -6.69
N VAL A 143 -7.09 7.84 -7.70
CA VAL A 143 -6.10 8.45 -8.58
C VAL A 143 -6.67 9.65 -9.31
N SER A 144 -7.89 9.52 -9.84
CA SER A 144 -8.58 10.61 -10.57
C SER A 144 -8.81 11.87 -9.74
N GLU A 145 -8.82 11.76 -8.41
CA GLU A 145 -8.99 12.86 -7.45
C GLU A 145 -7.67 13.46 -6.95
N HIS A 146 -6.50 12.91 -7.40
CA HIS A 146 -5.17 13.28 -6.91
C HIS A 146 -4.20 13.69 -8.03
N ILE A 147 -4.73 14.07 -9.18
CA ILE A 147 -3.93 14.49 -10.35
C ILE A 147 -3.00 15.67 -10.04
N PRO A 148 -3.42 16.72 -9.30
CA PRO A 148 -2.52 17.83 -8.98
C PRO A 148 -1.28 17.39 -8.18
N GLU A 149 -1.43 16.53 -7.19
CA GLU A 149 -0.33 16.02 -6.37
C GLU A 149 0.62 15.14 -7.19
N ILE A 150 0.06 14.34 -8.09
CA ILE A 150 0.85 13.50 -9.01
C ILE A 150 1.67 14.38 -9.94
N ILE A 151 1.05 15.38 -10.59
CA ILE A 151 1.75 16.33 -11.47
C ILE A 151 2.86 17.05 -10.72
N GLN A 152 2.58 17.51 -9.49
CA GLN A 152 3.58 18.17 -8.65
C GLN A 152 4.79 17.25 -8.37
N MET A 153 4.54 15.99 -8.06
CA MET A 153 5.61 15.02 -7.79
C MET A 153 6.43 14.72 -9.06
N VAL A 154 5.78 14.52 -10.19
CA VAL A 154 6.47 14.32 -11.49
C VAL A 154 7.33 15.53 -11.86
N ALA A 155 6.81 16.76 -11.69
CA ALA A 155 7.56 17.98 -11.95
C ALA A 155 8.79 18.08 -11.03
N GLY A 156 8.66 17.76 -9.75
CA GLY A 156 9.78 17.76 -8.82
C GLY A 156 10.84 16.69 -9.12
N LEU A 157 10.44 15.54 -9.65
CA LEU A 157 11.38 14.50 -10.10
C LEU A 157 12.16 14.95 -11.36
N LEU A 158 11.49 15.66 -12.29
CA LEU A 158 12.14 16.27 -13.45
C LEU A 158 13.14 17.34 -13.03
N GLU A 159 12.74 18.26 -12.13
CA GLU A 159 13.60 19.33 -11.62
C GLU A 159 14.88 18.79 -10.95
N LYS A 160 14.75 17.65 -10.23
CA LYS A 160 15.87 16.99 -9.58
C LYS A 160 16.69 16.07 -10.48
N GLY A 161 16.35 15.96 -11.77
CA GLY A 161 17.09 15.15 -12.72
C GLY A 161 16.84 13.64 -12.63
N HIS A 162 15.78 13.21 -11.91
CA HIS A 162 15.39 11.80 -11.81
C HIS A 162 14.39 11.35 -12.87
N ALA A 163 13.91 12.27 -13.70
CA ALA A 163 12.98 11.99 -14.78
C ALA A 163 13.35 12.74 -16.07
N TYR A 164 12.75 12.35 -17.19
CA TYR A 164 12.90 13.00 -18.47
C TYR A 164 11.62 12.88 -19.30
N THR A 165 11.45 13.76 -20.28
CA THR A 165 10.29 13.81 -21.17
C THR A 165 10.61 13.25 -22.55
N VAL A 166 9.68 12.52 -23.15
CA VAL A 166 9.74 12.06 -24.55
C VAL A 166 8.32 12.06 -25.12
N ASP A 167 8.09 12.88 -26.15
CA ASP A 167 6.83 12.94 -26.93
C ASP A 167 5.56 13.05 -26.07
N GLY A 168 5.63 13.83 -24.97
CA GLY A 168 4.53 14.01 -24.04
C GLY A 168 4.44 12.96 -22.93
N ASP A 169 5.19 11.86 -23.01
CA ASP A 169 5.42 10.93 -21.91
C ASP A 169 6.50 11.47 -20.96
N VAL A 170 6.41 11.09 -19.69
CA VAL A 170 7.49 11.33 -18.69
C VAL A 170 7.90 10.01 -18.09
N TYR A 171 9.21 9.73 -18.12
CA TYR A 171 9.80 8.51 -17.58
C TYR A 171 10.70 8.81 -16.38
N PHE A 172 10.67 7.94 -15.38
CA PHE A 172 11.67 7.89 -14.32
C PHE A 172 12.94 7.22 -14.87
N ALA A 173 14.10 7.87 -14.67
CA ALA A 173 15.39 7.34 -15.07
C ALA A 173 15.96 6.47 -13.93
N VAL A 174 15.88 5.13 -14.05
CA VAL A 174 16.28 4.22 -12.96
C VAL A 174 17.75 4.35 -12.58
N GLU A 175 18.63 4.62 -13.56
CA GLU A 175 20.07 4.83 -13.33
C GLU A 175 20.36 6.10 -12.52
N SER A 176 19.42 7.07 -12.46
CA SER A 176 19.56 8.28 -11.65
C SER A 176 19.40 8.04 -10.14
N PHE A 177 18.93 6.84 -9.76
CA PHE A 177 18.73 6.45 -8.36
C PHE A 177 19.64 5.27 -8.01
N PRO A 178 20.84 5.51 -7.44
CA PRO A 178 21.87 4.48 -7.21
C PRO A 178 21.40 3.29 -6.34
N ASP A 179 20.40 3.53 -5.46
CA ASP A 179 19.87 2.50 -4.58
C ASP A 179 18.72 1.70 -5.21
N TYR A 180 18.48 1.81 -6.54
CA TYR A 180 17.42 1.07 -7.21
C TYR A 180 17.65 -0.44 -7.12
N GLY A 181 16.60 -1.16 -6.71
CA GLY A 181 16.67 -2.60 -6.47
C GLY A 181 16.88 -3.01 -5.02
N LYS A 182 17.03 -2.04 -4.09
CA LYS A 182 17.31 -2.37 -2.68
C LYS A 182 16.15 -3.06 -1.96
N LEU A 183 14.88 -2.81 -2.33
CA LEU A 183 13.71 -3.48 -1.75
C LEU A 183 13.58 -4.91 -2.28
N SER A 184 13.66 -5.09 -3.59
CA SER A 184 13.58 -6.41 -4.24
C SER A 184 14.85 -7.23 -4.00
N GLY A 185 15.97 -6.55 -3.74
CA GLY A 185 17.30 -7.15 -3.58
C GLY A 185 17.86 -7.72 -4.88
N ARG A 186 17.52 -7.07 -5.99
CA ARG A 186 17.99 -7.42 -7.34
C ARG A 186 18.78 -6.26 -7.94
N SER A 187 19.82 -6.58 -8.70
CA SER A 187 20.49 -5.59 -9.53
C SER A 187 19.66 -5.28 -10.79
N LEU A 188 19.93 -4.13 -11.44
CA LEU A 188 19.30 -3.79 -12.72
C LEU A 188 19.52 -4.87 -13.79
N ASP A 189 20.72 -5.48 -13.85
CA ASP A 189 21.05 -6.54 -14.80
C ASP A 189 20.22 -7.81 -14.57
N GLU A 190 20.04 -8.22 -13.30
CA GLU A 190 19.17 -9.35 -12.94
C GLU A 190 17.71 -9.08 -13.27
N MET A 191 17.26 -7.85 -13.12
CA MET A 191 15.90 -7.44 -13.48
C MET A 191 15.68 -7.50 -14.99
N LEU A 192 16.65 -7.01 -15.78
CA LEU A 192 16.62 -7.08 -17.24
C LEU A 192 16.59 -8.53 -17.74
N ALA A 193 17.40 -9.41 -17.16
CA ALA A 193 17.45 -10.81 -17.56
C ALA A 193 16.14 -11.57 -17.26
N GLY A 194 15.38 -11.13 -16.24
CA GLY A 194 14.11 -11.74 -15.81
C GLY A 194 12.85 -11.08 -16.32
N ALA A 195 12.95 -9.90 -16.93
CA ALA A 195 11.80 -9.12 -17.35
C ALA A 195 11.43 -9.39 -18.82
N ARG A 196 10.15 -9.62 -19.07
CA ARG A 196 9.56 -9.43 -20.41
C ARG A 196 9.33 -7.92 -20.58
N VAL A 197 10.39 -7.15 -20.82
CA VAL A 197 10.30 -5.71 -21.08
C VAL A 197 9.89 -5.54 -22.54
N GLU A 198 8.76 -4.88 -22.79
CA GLU A 198 8.50 -4.33 -24.13
C GLU A 198 9.61 -3.30 -24.43
N VAL A 199 10.35 -3.54 -25.50
CA VAL A 199 11.44 -2.66 -25.92
C VAL A 199 10.79 -1.38 -26.47
N ASP A 200 10.80 -0.33 -25.68
CA ASP A 200 10.47 1.02 -26.15
C ASP A 200 11.77 1.76 -26.39
N GLU A 201 12.14 1.92 -27.67
CA GLU A 201 13.38 2.58 -28.12
C GLU A 201 13.49 4.05 -27.68
N ARG A 202 12.37 4.65 -27.21
CA ARG A 202 12.35 6.02 -26.71
C ARG A 202 12.92 6.14 -25.30
N LYS A 203 13.00 5.02 -24.54
CA LYS A 203 13.56 5.00 -23.19
C LYS A 203 15.07 5.05 -23.21
N LYS A 204 15.66 5.79 -22.27
CA LYS A 204 17.11 5.84 -22.07
C LYS A 204 17.67 4.51 -21.56
N HIS A 205 16.91 3.85 -20.67
CA HIS A 205 17.20 2.52 -20.15
C HIS A 205 15.94 1.65 -20.23
N PRO A 206 16.01 0.36 -20.59
CA PRO A 206 14.82 -0.49 -20.73
C PRO A 206 13.96 -0.60 -19.47
N MET A 207 14.57 -0.47 -18.29
CA MET A 207 13.86 -0.51 -16.99
C MET A 207 13.23 0.82 -16.58
N ASP A 208 13.46 1.93 -17.34
CA ASP A 208 12.77 3.19 -17.07
C ASP A 208 11.26 2.99 -17.15
N PHE A 209 10.53 3.64 -16.27
CA PHE A 209 9.10 3.44 -16.16
C PHE A 209 8.32 4.76 -16.24
N ALA A 210 7.10 4.70 -16.77
CA ALA A 210 6.29 5.87 -16.99
C ALA A 210 5.81 6.49 -15.67
N LEU A 211 6.01 7.79 -15.52
CA LEU A 211 5.43 8.65 -14.49
C LEU A 211 4.16 9.35 -15.00
N TRP A 212 4.17 9.74 -16.30
CA TRP A 212 3.05 10.34 -17.00
C TRP A 212 2.99 9.78 -18.41
N LYS A 213 1.81 9.44 -18.88
CA LYS A 213 1.58 8.90 -20.22
C LYS A 213 0.76 9.90 -21.02
N ALA A 214 1.23 10.29 -22.19
CA ALA A 214 0.47 11.12 -23.14
C ALA A 214 -0.87 10.46 -23.48
N ALA A 215 -1.93 11.26 -23.55
CA ALA A 215 -3.27 10.77 -23.79
C ALA A 215 -3.42 10.15 -25.19
N LYS A 216 -4.13 9.03 -25.25
CA LYS A 216 -4.61 8.43 -26.50
C LYS A 216 -6.12 8.70 -26.67
N PRO A 217 -6.63 8.71 -27.91
CA PRO A 217 -8.05 8.91 -28.14
C PRO A 217 -8.92 7.96 -27.35
N GLY A 218 -9.90 8.51 -26.60
CA GLY A 218 -10.85 7.72 -25.79
C GLY A 218 -10.34 7.31 -24.40
N GLU A 219 -9.13 7.70 -23.99
CA GLU A 219 -8.62 7.53 -22.64
C GLU A 219 -9.01 8.70 -21.73
N PRO A 220 -9.21 8.48 -20.42
CA PRO A 220 -9.26 9.58 -19.47
C PRO A 220 -7.96 10.37 -19.50
N ALA A 221 -8.04 11.69 -19.52
CA ALA A 221 -6.88 12.54 -19.62
C ALA A 221 -7.05 13.84 -18.84
N TRP A 222 -5.94 14.38 -18.36
CA TRP A 222 -5.86 15.63 -17.62
C TRP A 222 -4.77 16.52 -18.20
N GLU A 223 -4.96 17.83 -18.10
CA GLU A 223 -3.95 18.81 -18.47
C GLU A 223 -2.72 18.71 -17.57
N SER A 224 -1.55 18.78 -18.17
CA SER A 224 -0.27 18.81 -17.47
C SER A 224 0.74 19.71 -18.20
N PRO A 225 1.88 20.07 -17.58
CA PRO A 225 2.95 20.79 -18.26
C PRO A 225 3.53 20.08 -19.49
N TRP A 226 3.28 18.76 -19.61
CA TRP A 226 3.79 17.92 -20.73
C TRP A 226 2.72 17.64 -21.77
N GLY A 227 1.54 18.23 -21.63
CA GLY A 227 0.36 18.01 -22.45
C GLY A 227 -0.69 17.16 -21.76
N GLN A 228 -1.78 16.88 -22.50
CA GLN A 228 -2.83 16.01 -21.99
C GLN A 228 -2.34 14.58 -21.82
N GLY A 229 -2.65 13.99 -20.66
CA GLY A 229 -2.20 12.64 -20.35
C GLY A 229 -2.80 12.11 -19.05
N ARG A 230 -2.24 11.02 -18.56
CA ARG A 230 -2.63 10.35 -17.33
C ARG A 230 -1.43 9.81 -16.56
N PRO A 231 -1.58 9.55 -15.26
CA PRO A 231 -0.52 8.99 -14.44
C PRO A 231 -0.01 7.63 -14.94
N GLY A 232 1.29 7.37 -14.70
CA GLY A 232 1.84 6.03 -14.68
C GLY A 232 1.41 5.32 -13.39
N TRP A 233 1.41 4.00 -13.40
CA TRP A 233 0.87 3.19 -12.29
C TRP A 233 1.59 3.37 -10.94
N HIS A 234 2.89 3.67 -10.94
CA HIS A 234 3.68 3.70 -9.70
C HIS A 234 3.65 5.05 -8.99
N ILE A 235 3.51 6.15 -9.74
CA ILE A 235 3.56 7.51 -9.17
C ILE A 235 2.32 7.82 -8.31
N GLU A 236 1.21 7.14 -8.58
CA GLU A 236 -0.05 7.31 -7.89
C GLU A 236 0.10 7.08 -6.38
N CYS A 237 0.59 5.89 -6.01
CA CYS A 237 0.76 5.49 -4.62
C CYS A 237 1.83 6.33 -3.92
N SER A 238 2.91 6.70 -4.62
CA SER A 238 3.94 7.59 -4.07
C SER A 238 3.36 8.96 -3.73
N ALA A 239 2.60 9.57 -4.64
CA ALA A 239 2.00 10.89 -4.40
C ALA A 239 0.94 10.85 -3.28
N MET A 240 0.06 9.85 -3.31
CA MET A 240 -1.01 9.71 -2.32
C MET A 240 -0.47 9.35 -0.93
N SER A 241 0.51 8.43 -0.83
CA SER A 241 1.10 8.09 0.47
C SER A 241 1.81 9.28 1.10
N LEU A 242 2.55 10.06 0.34
CA LEU A 242 3.21 11.27 0.82
C LEU A 242 2.21 12.36 1.23
N LYS A 243 1.10 12.52 0.50
CA LYS A 243 0.04 13.48 0.86
C LYS A 243 -0.58 13.18 2.22
N TYR A 244 -0.92 11.93 2.48
CA TYR A 244 -1.66 11.54 3.68
C TYR A 244 -0.80 11.20 4.89
N LEU A 245 0.39 10.66 4.66
CA LEU A 245 1.24 10.13 5.73
C LEU A 245 2.57 10.88 5.86
N GLY A 246 3.00 11.58 4.82
CA GLY A 246 4.32 12.22 4.77
C GLY A 246 5.47 11.21 4.67
N PRO A 247 6.72 11.68 4.49
CA PRO A 247 7.88 10.80 4.37
C PRO A 247 8.21 10.11 5.70
N GLY A 248 8.77 8.89 5.61
CA GLY A 248 9.15 8.10 6.77
C GLY A 248 7.99 7.52 7.57
N PHE A 249 6.82 7.34 6.94
CA PHE A 249 5.69 6.70 7.61
C PHE A 249 5.97 5.23 7.95
N ASP A 250 5.14 4.66 8.83
CA ASP A 250 5.50 3.41 9.49
C ASP A 250 5.42 2.20 8.57
N PHE A 251 4.27 1.93 7.97
CA PHE A 251 4.04 0.70 7.22
C PHE A 251 3.57 0.95 5.80
N HIS A 252 4.22 0.29 4.85
CA HIS A 252 3.73 0.15 3.49
C HIS A 252 3.53 -1.32 3.15
N GLY A 253 2.41 -1.65 2.53
CA GLY A 253 2.10 -3.04 2.27
C GLY A 253 1.27 -3.35 1.05
N GLY A 254 1.31 -4.65 0.72
CA GLY A 254 0.58 -5.24 -0.40
C GLY A 254 0.84 -6.73 -0.53
N GLY A 255 0.55 -7.30 -1.68
CA GLY A 255 0.95 -8.66 -2.03
C GLY A 255 2.44 -8.74 -2.38
N THR A 256 3.03 -9.93 -2.27
CA THR A 256 4.45 -10.16 -2.66
C THR A 256 4.74 -9.85 -4.12
N ASP A 257 3.73 -9.87 -5.00
CA ASP A 257 3.86 -9.47 -6.40
C ASP A 257 4.09 -7.97 -6.60
N LEU A 258 3.76 -7.17 -5.61
CA LEU A 258 3.98 -5.73 -5.64
C LEU A 258 5.41 -5.35 -5.24
N ILE A 259 6.20 -6.24 -4.61
CA ILE A 259 7.60 -5.94 -4.25
C ILE A 259 8.33 -5.38 -5.47
N PHE A 260 8.18 -6.07 -6.61
CA PHE A 260 8.75 -5.64 -7.88
C PHE A 260 7.76 -5.86 -9.04
N PRO A 261 7.55 -4.87 -9.90
CA PRO A 261 8.24 -3.58 -9.92
C PRO A 261 7.60 -2.48 -9.05
N HIS A 262 6.36 -2.63 -8.57
CA HIS A 262 5.52 -1.54 -8.07
C HIS A 262 6.14 -0.82 -6.84
N HIS A 263 6.37 -1.53 -5.75
CA HIS A 263 6.90 -0.93 -4.51
C HIS A 263 8.37 -0.50 -4.63
N GLU A 264 9.17 -1.20 -5.44
CA GLU A 264 10.53 -0.74 -5.76
C GLU A 264 10.50 0.62 -6.45
N ASN A 265 9.60 0.80 -7.43
CA ASN A 265 9.43 2.04 -8.15
C ASN A 265 8.87 3.15 -7.25
N GLU A 266 7.91 2.84 -6.39
CA GLU A 266 7.39 3.80 -5.41
C GLU A 266 8.46 4.27 -4.43
N LEU A 267 9.29 3.36 -3.95
CA LEU A 267 10.41 3.68 -3.07
C LEU A 267 11.40 4.63 -3.77
N ALA A 268 11.79 4.29 -5.00
CA ALA A 268 12.71 5.11 -5.78
C ALA A 268 12.15 6.52 -6.01
N GLN A 269 10.89 6.63 -6.43
CA GLN A 269 10.20 7.90 -6.62
C GLN A 269 10.14 8.73 -5.33
N SER A 270 9.71 8.09 -4.24
CA SER A 270 9.50 8.79 -2.96
C SER A 270 10.80 9.31 -2.36
N GLU A 271 11.87 8.49 -2.38
CA GLU A 271 13.18 8.92 -1.87
C GLU A 271 13.88 9.93 -2.78
N ALA A 272 13.79 9.76 -4.10
CA ALA A 272 14.31 10.74 -5.06
C ALA A 272 13.60 12.10 -4.95
N TYR A 273 12.28 12.08 -4.79
CA TYR A 273 11.48 13.30 -4.65
C TYR A 273 11.72 14.03 -3.34
N THR A 274 11.66 13.30 -2.21
CA THR A 274 11.74 13.93 -0.88
C THR A 274 13.15 14.14 -0.38
N GLY A 275 14.12 13.34 -0.84
CA GLY A 275 15.46 13.25 -0.26
C GLY A 275 15.49 12.54 1.10
N SER A 276 14.34 12.10 1.63
CA SER A 276 14.25 11.40 2.92
C SER A 276 14.50 9.91 2.76
N LYS A 277 15.39 9.35 3.58
CA LYS A 277 15.69 7.90 3.64
C LYS A 277 15.61 7.43 5.09
N PRO A 278 14.82 6.39 5.39
CA PRO A 278 13.89 5.71 4.49
C PRO A 278 12.61 6.52 4.25
N SER A 279 12.02 6.38 3.06
CA SER A 279 10.67 6.91 2.76
C SER A 279 9.58 6.17 3.52
N VAL A 280 9.79 4.89 3.79
CA VAL A 280 8.92 3.97 4.55
C VAL A 280 9.77 3.17 5.52
N ARG A 281 9.34 3.05 6.77
CA ARG A 281 10.09 2.35 7.82
C ARG A 281 10.02 0.83 7.69
N TYR A 282 8.82 0.29 7.44
CA TYR A 282 8.59 -1.16 7.37
C TYR A 282 7.77 -1.52 6.13
N TRP A 283 8.33 -2.38 5.30
CA TRP A 283 7.66 -2.95 4.13
C TRP A 283 7.15 -4.35 4.47
N LEU A 284 5.83 -4.53 4.45
CA LEU A 284 5.19 -5.81 4.79
C LEU A 284 4.42 -6.35 3.59
N HIS A 285 4.74 -7.57 3.18
CA HIS A 285 4.10 -8.21 2.03
C HIS A 285 3.43 -9.51 2.43
N SER A 286 2.19 -9.70 1.96
CA SER A 286 1.45 -10.94 2.15
C SER A 286 1.69 -11.91 1.00
N GLY A 287 1.80 -13.20 1.34
CA GLY A 287 1.97 -14.27 0.36
C GLY A 287 0.75 -14.46 -0.54
N PHE A 288 0.93 -15.19 -1.63
CA PHE A 288 -0.13 -15.52 -2.59
C PHE A 288 -1.07 -16.60 -2.10
N ILE A 289 -2.25 -16.65 -2.72
CA ILE A 289 -3.08 -17.85 -2.77
C ILE A 289 -2.75 -18.56 -4.06
N THR A 290 -2.44 -19.85 -3.96
CA THR A 290 -2.21 -20.74 -5.10
C THR A 290 -3.34 -21.72 -5.24
N THR A 291 -3.70 -22.08 -6.47
CA THR A 291 -4.66 -23.14 -6.78
C THR A 291 -3.92 -24.23 -7.50
N GLY A 292 -3.83 -25.43 -6.88
CA GLY A 292 -3.09 -26.55 -7.45
C GLY A 292 -1.57 -26.32 -7.59
N GLY A 293 -0.99 -25.38 -6.81
CA GLY A 293 0.42 -25.02 -6.89
C GLY A 293 0.69 -23.80 -7.78
N ASP A 294 -0.23 -23.40 -8.63
CA ASP A 294 -0.08 -22.27 -9.55
C ASP A 294 -0.73 -20.99 -9.01
N LYS A 295 -0.14 -19.84 -9.35
CA LYS A 295 -0.75 -18.53 -9.09
C LYS A 295 -2.04 -18.43 -9.91
N MET A 296 -3.12 -17.95 -9.28
CA MET A 296 -4.35 -17.65 -9.99
C MET A 296 -4.13 -16.60 -11.07
N SER A 297 -4.55 -16.88 -12.28
CA SER A 297 -4.50 -15.95 -13.40
C SER A 297 -5.63 -16.15 -14.38
N LYS A 298 -6.08 -15.09 -15.06
CA LYS A 298 -7.13 -15.16 -16.09
C LYS A 298 -6.71 -16.03 -17.27
N SER A 299 -5.42 -16.03 -17.62
CA SER A 299 -4.89 -16.84 -18.72
C SER A 299 -4.92 -18.34 -18.45
N LEU A 300 -4.89 -18.76 -17.18
CA LEU A 300 -5.00 -20.17 -16.77
C LEU A 300 -6.43 -20.60 -16.50
N GLY A 301 -7.41 -19.69 -16.52
CA GLY A 301 -8.81 -19.99 -16.25
C GLY A 301 -9.09 -20.52 -14.84
N ASN A 302 -8.16 -20.35 -13.90
CA ASN A 302 -8.22 -20.86 -12.53
C ASN A 302 -8.61 -19.78 -11.50
N ILE A 303 -9.23 -18.70 -11.96
CA ILE A 303 -9.71 -17.61 -11.10
C ILE A 303 -11.03 -18.02 -10.45
N ILE A 304 -11.09 -17.82 -9.14
CA ILE A 304 -12.32 -17.94 -8.34
C ILE A 304 -12.59 -16.56 -7.75
N THR A 305 -13.74 -15.96 -8.08
CA THR A 305 -14.13 -14.67 -7.50
C THR A 305 -14.57 -14.82 -6.05
N ILE A 306 -14.49 -13.74 -5.29
CA ILE A 306 -14.95 -13.71 -3.88
C ILE A 306 -16.44 -14.10 -3.82
N ARG A 307 -17.25 -13.57 -4.73
CA ARG A 307 -18.70 -13.81 -4.79
C ARG A 307 -19.08 -15.25 -5.18
N GLU A 308 -18.24 -15.91 -5.98
CA GLU A 308 -18.43 -17.35 -6.26
C GLU A 308 -18.22 -18.18 -5.01
N LEU A 309 -17.17 -17.90 -4.22
CA LEU A 309 -16.98 -18.61 -2.95
C LEU A 309 -18.09 -18.37 -1.94
N PHE A 310 -18.72 -17.19 -1.94
CA PHE A 310 -19.84 -16.91 -1.04
C PHE A 310 -21.11 -17.71 -1.37
N LYS A 311 -21.23 -18.32 -2.57
CA LYS A 311 -22.32 -19.22 -2.88
C LYS A 311 -22.23 -20.53 -2.12
N ASP A 312 -21.00 -21.00 -1.87
CA ASP A 312 -20.73 -22.30 -1.27
C ASP A 312 -20.30 -22.21 0.19
N PHE A 313 -19.72 -21.07 0.60
CA PHE A 313 -19.14 -20.89 1.94
C PHE A 313 -19.56 -19.56 2.56
N PRO A 314 -19.95 -19.55 3.85
CA PRO A 314 -20.17 -18.31 4.59
C PRO A 314 -18.91 -17.43 4.57
N PRO A 315 -19.03 -16.10 4.47
CA PRO A 315 -17.88 -15.19 4.41
C PRO A 315 -16.89 -15.36 5.59
N GLN A 316 -17.37 -15.69 6.78
CA GLN A 316 -16.54 -15.93 7.97
C GLN A 316 -15.62 -17.16 7.80
N VAL A 317 -16.11 -18.22 7.12
CA VAL A 317 -15.31 -19.41 6.80
C VAL A 317 -14.23 -19.06 5.78
N VAL A 318 -14.58 -18.26 4.77
CA VAL A 318 -13.60 -17.76 3.79
C VAL A 318 -12.53 -16.90 4.46
N ARG A 319 -12.93 -15.97 5.35
CA ARG A 319 -11.99 -15.17 6.15
C ARG A 319 -11.07 -16.05 7.00
N PHE A 320 -11.62 -17.03 7.71
CA PHE A 320 -10.85 -17.94 8.54
C PHE A 320 -9.82 -18.71 7.72
N TRP A 321 -10.20 -19.20 6.56
CA TRP A 321 -9.32 -19.90 5.64
C TRP A 321 -8.19 -18.99 5.12
N LEU A 322 -8.50 -17.74 4.76
CA LEU A 322 -7.50 -16.74 4.33
C LEU A 322 -6.44 -16.44 5.39
N LEU A 323 -6.81 -16.56 6.66
CA LEU A 323 -5.93 -16.34 7.82
C LEU A 323 -5.28 -17.64 8.35
N GLY A 324 -5.63 -18.81 7.81
CA GLY A 324 -5.16 -20.11 8.27
C GLY A 324 -3.66 -20.37 8.06
N THR A 325 -2.97 -19.48 7.35
CA THR A 325 -1.51 -19.55 7.12
C THR A 325 -0.85 -18.27 7.61
N HIS A 326 0.48 -18.32 7.81
CA HIS A 326 1.26 -17.12 8.09
C HIS A 326 1.02 -16.05 7.02
N TYR A 327 1.05 -14.76 7.38
CA TYR A 327 0.73 -13.69 6.44
C TYR A 327 1.68 -13.61 5.23
N ARG A 328 2.93 -14.08 5.39
CA ARG A 328 3.93 -14.17 4.32
C ARG A 328 3.77 -15.44 3.52
#